data_3f4f080a891bc68281047758fff5295a
#
_entry.id   3f4f080a891bc68281047758fff5295a
#
_cell.length_a   1.000
_cell.length_b   1.000
_cell.length_c   1.000
_cell.angle_alpha   90.00
_cell.angle_beta   90.00
_cell.angle_gamma   90.00
#
_symmetry.space_group_name_H-M   'P 1'
#
loop_
_entity.id
_entity.type
_entity.pdbx_description
1 polymer ?
#
loop_
_entity_poly.entity_id
_entity_poly.type
_entity_poly.pdbx_seq_one_letter_code
_entity_poly.pdbx_strand_id
1 'polypeptide(L)'
;MSKKNTKLKAFQDTLKESNVTLANIEKNDELIRIIKKNADAVHDYRHPSYVRHLLGDIIMLTFFAVLANANEWGEIETFGKQKEKWLRKYLELPYGIPTDDTIRLVNSNISTEHFFDVTVKLLLRTVDQVLQHAGKGNGIQGQDILAVDGKESRGSKRKTAEGEMEALRTLNVYSTDYGICLGQKFIKEKTNEIPAAQELLPLIDLKGSIVTADAMNCQKGTASAIVAGGGEYVLALKGNQPIFYEEVEKYFDEETRKGLKGKENCWYKSVEKEHGGVAVREYFITEDIEWYSEREKLEKLNTFGMVKKTLERPDGSSMEEERYYICSIAEDVKVFERAVRGHWGVENGLHWQLDFTFKDDKNTSMAKTGAKNLQIMKKIALSVLKLVKESYGMSLKRIRYAISLDYENEVEKIFSILNAESVREALESKGKSPVQ
;
A
#
# COMPACT_ATOMS: atom_id res chain seq x y z
N MET A 1 -3.03 4.94 31.17
CA MET A 1 -2.20 4.80 29.95
C MET A 1 -2.11 3.32 29.58
N SER A 2 -2.64 2.93 28.44
CA SER A 2 -2.80 1.53 28.02
C SER A 2 -1.44 0.90 27.69
N LYS A 3 -1.26 -0.39 28.02
CA LYS A 3 -0.09 -1.22 27.66
C LYS A 3 0.29 -1.17 26.17
N LYS A 4 -0.65 -0.81 25.28
CA LYS A 4 -0.42 -0.59 23.82
C LYS A 4 0.48 0.63 23.55
N ASN A 5 0.29 1.74 24.25
CA ASN A 5 1.11 2.94 24.07
C ASN A 5 2.57 2.76 24.55
N THR A 6 2.78 1.88 25.54
CA THR A 6 4.13 1.58 26.04
C THR A 6 4.94 0.78 25.02
N LYS A 7 4.30 -0.16 24.30
CA LYS A 7 4.98 -0.94 23.23
C LYS A 7 5.35 -0.08 22.01
N LEU A 8 4.46 0.85 21.61
CA LEU A 8 4.74 1.76 20.50
C LEU A 8 5.88 2.74 20.86
N LYS A 9 5.89 3.24 22.09
CA LYS A 9 6.94 4.14 22.59
C LYS A 9 8.29 3.43 22.73
N ALA A 10 8.32 2.22 23.31
CA ALA A 10 9.53 1.40 23.38
C ALA A 10 10.09 1.09 21.98
N PHE A 11 9.22 0.87 21.01
CA PHE A 11 9.61 0.66 19.61
C PHE A 11 10.20 1.94 18.97
N GLN A 12 9.59 3.12 19.20
CA GLN A 12 10.12 4.42 18.74
C GLN A 12 11.47 4.73 19.39
N ASP A 13 11.66 4.33 20.65
CA ASP A 13 12.92 4.52 21.37
C ASP A 13 14.02 3.57 20.84
N THR A 14 13.71 2.31 20.54
CA THR A 14 14.62 1.37 19.86
C THR A 14 15.01 1.87 18.45
N LEU A 15 14.12 2.63 17.78
CA LEU A 15 14.41 3.29 16.51
C LEU A 15 15.45 4.40 16.62
N LYS A 16 15.45 5.14 17.74
CA LYS A 16 16.43 6.23 18.00
C LYS A 16 17.81 5.70 18.39
N GLU A 17 17.89 4.51 18.98
CA GLU A 17 19.15 3.90 19.43
C GLU A 17 19.93 3.20 18.33
N SER A 18 19.33 2.89 17.19
CA SER A 18 20.07 2.33 16.05
C SER A 18 20.71 3.46 15.24
N ASN A 19 21.93 3.83 15.58
CA ASN A 19 22.80 4.79 14.86
C ASN A 19 23.23 4.29 13.46
N VAL A 20 22.36 3.62 12.73
CA VAL A 20 22.64 3.23 11.33
C VAL A 20 22.11 4.35 10.43
N THR A 21 22.94 5.35 10.18
CA THR A 21 22.68 6.34 9.13
C THR A 21 23.00 5.74 7.77
N LEU A 22 22.13 6.00 6.78
CA LEU A 22 22.35 5.58 5.39
C LEU A 22 23.66 6.10 4.78
N ALA A 23 24.22 7.19 5.31
CA ALA A 23 25.53 7.70 4.95
C ALA A 23 26.65 6.66 5.13
N ASN A 24 26.44 5.59 5.91
CA ASN A 24 27.39 4.51 6.14
C ASN A 24 27.13 3.28 5.26
N ILE A 25 26.09 3.29 4.40
CA ILE A 25 25.81 2.18 3.47
C ILE A 25 26.53 2.43 2.16
N GLU A 26 27.83 2.23 2.16
CA GLU A 26 28.67 2.39 0.96
C GLU A 26 28.62 1.18 0.01
N LYS A 27 28.02 0.03 0.44
CA LYS A 27 27.99 -1.21 -0.33
C LYS A 27 26.59 -1.84 -0.36
N ASN A 28 26.19 -2.34 -1.53
CA ASN A 28 24.93 -3.05 -1.77
C ASN A 28 24.71 -4.23 -0.80
N ASP A 29 25.80 -4.90 -0.43
CA ASP A 29 25.81 -6.03 0.51
C ASP A 29 25.32 -5.63 1.92
N GLU A 30 25.52 -4.39 2.31
CA GLU A 30 25.12 -3.92 3.65
C GLU A 30 23.61 -3.81 3.79
N LEU A 31 22.90 -3.32 2.76
CA LEU A 31 21.44 -3.29 2.78
C LEU A 31 20.83 -4.69 2.86
N ILE A 32 21.39 -5.65 2.09
CA ILE A 32 20.97 -7.06 2.17
C ILE A 32 21.19 -7.62 3.57
N ARG A 33 22.32 -7.32 4.21
CA ARG A 33 22.64 -7.75 5.60
C ARG A 33 21.68 -7.12 6.62
N ILE A 34 21.29 -5.86 6.45
CA ILE A 34 20.28 -5.21 7.30
C ILE A 34 18.94 -5.92 7.16
N ILE A 35 18.50 -6.24 5.93
CA ILE A 35 17.28 -7.00 5.70
C ILE A 35 17.36 -8.37 6.36
N LYS A 36 18.48 -9.08 6.22
CA LYS A 36 18.73 -10.37 6.87
C LYS A 36 18.63 -10.25 8.40
N LYS A 37 19.29 -9.26 9.01
CA LYS A 37 19.23 -9.02 10.45
C LYS A 37 17.80 -8.82 10.95
N ASN A 38 16.94 -8.13 10.17
CA ASN A 38 15.53 -7.99 10.54
C ASN A 38 14.75 -9.29 10.33
N ALA A 39 15.08 -10.08 9.31
CA ALA A 39 14.49 -11.41 9.14
C ALA A 39 14.87 -12.34 10.30
N ASP A 40 16.09 -12.25 10.83
CA ASP A 40 16.54 -13.00 12.01
C ASP A 40 15.86 -12.55 13.31
N ALA A 41 15.36 -11.31 13.36
CA ALA A 41 14.60 -10.79 14.51
C ALA A 41 13.15 -11.29 14.55
N VAL A 42 12.66 -11.99 13.53
CA VAL A 42 11.35 -12.64 13.55
C VAL A 42 11.39 -13.79 14.54
N HIS A 43 10.43 -13.81 15.48
CA HIS A 43 10.38 -14.86 16.49
C HIS A 43 10.17 -16.25 15.87
N ASP A 44 11.13 -17.16 16.11
CA ASP A 44 11.01 -18.55 15.70
C ASP A 44 10.18 -19.33 16.74
N TYR A 45 9.01 -19.79 16.33
CA TYR A 45 8.08 -20.56 17.16
C TYR A 45 8.54 -22.01 17.38
N ARG A 46 9.53 -22.48 16.59
CA ARG A 46 10.01 -23.87 16.65
C ARG A 46 10.91 -24.08 17.86
N HIS A 47 10.82 -25.27 18.45
CA HIS A 47 11.79 -25.64 19.49
C HIS A 47 13.20 -25.78 18.88
N PRO A 48 14.26 -25.23 19.51
CA PRO A 48 15.60 -25.17 18.94
C PRO A 48 16.16 -26.53 18.46
N SER A 49 15.83 -27.64 19.16
CA SER A 49 16.28 -28.98 18.77
C SER A 49 15.71 -29.50 17.43
N TYR A 50 14.66 -28.88 16.90
CA TYR A 50 14.04 -29.22 15.61
C TYR A 50 14.42 -28.25 14.48
N VAL A 51 15.19 -27.21 14.79
CA VAL A 51 15.58 -26.21 13.80
C VAL A 51 16.79 -26.70 13.02
N ARG A 52 16.56 -27.16 11.79
CA ARG A 52 17.63 -27.47 10.83
C ARG A 52 17.94 -26.28 9.93
N HIS A 53 16.90 -25.58 9.49
CA HIS A 53 17.01 -24.39 8.64
C HIS A 53 16.62 -23.16 9.44
N LEU A 54 17.46 -22.13 9.45
CA LEU A 54 17.24 -20.90 10.18
C LEU A 54 16.02 -20.16 9.63
N LEU A 55 15.23 -19.56 10.51
CA LEU A 55 14.01 -18.84 10.12
C LEU A 55 14.33 -17.65 9.22
N GLY A 56 15.33 -16.87 9.59
CA GLY A 56 15.77 -15.72 8.78
C GLY A 56 16.26 -16.13 7.39
N ASP A 57 16.92 -17.29 7.25
CA ASP A 57 17.34 -17.82 5.94
C ASP A 57 16.14 -18.18 5.07
N ILE A 58 15.10 -18.81 5.66
CA ILE A 58 13.88 -19.18 4.93
C ILE A 58 13.13 -17.91 4.48
N ILE A 59 13.03 -16.90 5.34
CA ILE A 59 12.39 -15.61 5.01
C ILE A 59 13.14 -14.93 3.85
N MET A 60 14.44 -14.83 3.92
CA MET A 60 15.25 -14.20 2.89
C MET A 60 15.25 -14.99 1.58
N LEU A 61 15.32 -16.31 1.64
CA LEU A 61 15.17 -17.19 0.47
C LEU A 61 13.83 -16.93 -0.22
N THR A 62 12.74 -16.88 0.56
CA THR A 62 11.39 -16.59 0.04
C THR A 62 11.33 -15.21 -0.63
N PHE A 63 11.91 -14.19 0.01
CA PHE A 63 11.95 -12.83 -0.54
C PHE A 63 12.69 -12.76 -1.87
N PHE A 64 13.90 -13.31 -1.93
CA PHE A 64 14.70 -13.33 -3.14
C PHE A 64 14.04 -14.12 -4.27
N ALA A 65 13.46 -15.28 -3.96
CA ALA A 65 12.75 -16.08 -4.94
C ALA A 65 11.53 -15.36 -5.51
N VAL A 66 10.76 -14.67 -4.66
CA VAL A 66 9.59 -13.87 -5.08
C VAL A 66 10.01 -12.70 -5.98
N LEU A 67 11.13 -12.03 -5.69
CA LEU A 67 11.71 -11.03 -6.60
C LEU A 67 12.08 -11.67 -7.95
N ALA A 68 12.64 -12.87 -7.96
CA ALA A 68 13.05 -13.63 -9.14
C ALA A 68 11.88 -14.34 -9.85
N ASN A 69 10.65 -13.93 -9.60
CA ASN A 69 9.43 -14.44 -10.25
C ASN A 69 8.88 -15.79 -9.72
N ALA A 70 9.36 -16.30 -8.59
CA ALA A 70 8.71 -17.41 -7.91
C ALA A 70 7.36 -16.97 -7.32
N ASN A 71 6.33 -17.83 -7.43
CA ASN A 71 4.98 -17.55 -6.97
C ASN A 71 4.41 -18.66 -6.08
N GLU A 72 5.08 -19.83 -6.04
CA GLU A 72 4.70 -21.04 -5.33
C GLU A 72 5.90 -21.63 -4.56
N TRP A 73 5.63 -22.46 -3.56
CA TRP A 73 6.65 -23.01 -2.67
C TRP A 73 7.70 -23.85 -3.41
N GLY A 74 7.30 -24.67 -4.38
CA GLY A 74 8.21 -25.47 -5.21
C GLY A 74 9.11 -24.62 -6.11
N GLU A 75 8.61 -23.46 -6.58
CA GLU A 75 9.43 -22.51 -7.34
C GLU A 75 10.48 -21.86 -6.44
N ILE A 76 10.16 -21.60 -5.15
CA ILE A 76 11.11 -21.06 -4.16
C ILE A 76 12.21 -22.07 -3.86
N GLU A 77 11.89 -23.35 -3.68
CA GLU A 77 12.89 -24.42 -3.52
C GLU A 77 13.79 -24.51 -4.76
N THR A 78 13.18 -24.52 -5.95
CA THR A 78 13.92 -24.61 -7.23
C THR A 78 14.88 -23.43 -7.38
N PHE A 79 14.42 -22.20 -7.11
CA PHE A 79 15.26 -21.02 -7.10
C PHE A 79 16.43 -21.16 -6.12
N GLY A 80 16.14 -21.61 -4.90
CA GLY A 80 17.15 -21.81 -3.86
C GLY A 80 18.25 -22.76 -4.32
N LYS A 81 17.89 -23.92 -4.88
CA LYS A 81 18.85 -24.91 -5.40
C LYS A 81 19.71 -24.36 -6.55
N GLN A 82 19.12 -23.57 -7.44
CA GLN A 82 19.83 -22.99 -8.58
C GLN A 82 20.77 -21.84 -8.17
N LYS A 83 20.45 -21.12 -7.09
CA LYS A 83 21.19 -19.94 -6.64
C LYS A 83 21.88 -20.12 -5.29
N GLU A 84 22.03 -21.36 -4.80
CA GLU A 84 22.59 -21.67 -3.48
C GLU A 84 23.96 -21.02 -3.27
N LYS A 85 24.86 -21.07 -4.27
CA LYS A 85 26.20 -20.49 -4.19
C LYS A 85 26.15 -18.98 -3.94
N TRP A 86 25.24 -18.27 -4.61
CA TRP A 86 25.05 -16.83 -4.43
C TRP A 86 24.37 -16.54 -3.09
N LEU A 87 23.34 -17.29 -2.73
CA LEU A 87 22.62 -17.14 -1.46
C LEU A 87 23.54 -17.29 -0.25
N ARG A 88 24.52 -18.19 -0.31
CA ARG A 88 25.51 -18.39 0.76
C ARG A 88 26.43 -17.18 1.01
N LYS A 89 26.41 -16.15 0.19
CA LYS A 89 27.05 -14.87 0.51
C LYS A 89 26.35 -14.14 1.67
N TYR A 90 25.06 -14.39 1.87
CA TYR A 90 24.18 -13.67 2.79
C TYR A 90 23.45 -14.57 3.79
N LEU A 91 23.27 -15.85 3.48
CA LEU A 91 22.55 -16.85 4.26
C LEU A 91 23.51 -17.93 4.76
N GLU A 92 23.25 -18.44 5.96
CA GLU A 92 24.08 -19.46 6.56
C GLU A 92 23.84 -20.83 5.94
N LEU A 93 22.57 -21.18 5.69
CA LEU A 93 22.12 -22.44 5.08
C LEU A 93 22.83 -23.68 5.64
N PRO A 94 22.78 -23.92 6.97
CA PRO A 94 23.60 -24.96 7.63
C PRO A 94 23.34 -26.38 7.10
N TYR A 95 22.14 -26.63 6.59
CA TYR A 95 21.73 -27.91 5.99
C TYR A 95 21.35 -27.76 4.50
N GLY A 96 21.87 -26.73 3.81
CA GLY A 96 21.51 -26.44 2.41
C GLY A 96 20.13 -25.80 2.27
N ILE A 97 19.55 -25.94 1.08
CA ILE A 97 18.25 -25.38 0.76
C ILE A 97 17.12 -26.25 1.34
N PRO A 98 16.18 -25.66 2.10
CA PRO A 98 15.02 -26.40 2.59
C PRO A 98 14.10 -26.85 1.44
N THR A 99 13.41 -27.96 1.63
CA THR A 99 12.38 -28.44 0.71
C THR A 99 11.17 -27.52 0.69
N ASP A 100 10.37 -27.56 -0.37
CA ASP A 100 9.12 -26.80 -0.52
C ASP A 100 8.15 -27.04 0.66
N ASP A 101 8.04 -28.27 1.14
CA ASP A 101 7.25 -28.61 2.33
C ASP A 101 7.79 -27.93 3.60
N THR A 102 9.11 -27.87 3.79
CA THR A 102 9.72 -27.16 4.91
C THR A 102 9.47 -25.66 4.80
N ILE A 103 9.68 -25.06 3.61
CA ILE A 103 9.41 -23.64 3.38
C ILE A 103 7.95 -23.31 3.65
N ARG A 104 7.03 -24.12 3.13
CA ARG A 104 5.59 -23.99 3.32
C ARG A 104 5.21 -24.10 4.80
N LEU A 105 5.67 -25.15 5.49
CA LEU A 105 5.35 -25.40 6.88
C LEU A 105 5.82 -24.27 7.79
N VAL A 106 7.06 -23.81 7.60
CA VAL A 106 7.64 -22.72 8.38
C VAL A 106 6.85 -21.43 8.16
N ASN A 107 6.63 -21.02 6.90
CA ASN A 107 5.86 -19.82 6.60
C ASN A 107 4.39 -19.90 7.07
N SER A 108 3.83 -21.11 7.18
CA SER A 108 2.45 -21.30 7.65
C SER A 108 2.28 -21.14 9.15
N ASN A 109 3.36 -21.12 9.91
CA ASN A 109 3.33 -21.02 11.36
C ASN A 109 3.92 -19.72 11.92
N ILE A 110 4.45 -18.84 11.07
CA ILE A 110 4.88 -17.50 11.49
C ILE A 110 3.64 -16.63 11.74
N SER A 111 3.60 -15.89 12.86
CA SER A 111 2.56 -14.88 13.07
C SER A 111 2.54 -13.85 11.94
N THR A 112 1.44 -13.79 11.23
CA THR A 112 1.26 -12.89 10.08
C THR A 112 1.41 -11.42 10.47
N GLU A 113 0.86 -11.05 11.64
CA GLU A 113 0.94 -9.66 12.13
C GLU A 113 2.38 -9.29 12.48
N HIS A 114 3.08 -10.15 13.21
CA HIS A 114 4.48 -9.93 13.55
C HIS A 114 5.36 -9.89 12.32
N PHE A 115 5.13 -10.80 11.37
CA PHE A 115 5.88 -10.85 10.11
C PHE A 115 5.71 -9.57 9.27
N PHE A 116 4.46 -9.10 9.12
CA PHE A 116 4.18 -7.85 8.43
C PHE A 116 4.85 -6.66 9.12
N ASP A 117 4.70 -6.56 10.44
CA ASP A 117 5.30 -5.48 11.22
C ASP A 117 6.81 -5.37 11.02
N VAL A 118 7.53 -6.49 11.11
CA VAL A 118 8.99 -6.50 10.97
C VAL A 118 9.42 -6.11 9.55
N THR A 119 8.74 -6.65 8.53
CA THR A 119 9.12 -6.47 7.13
C THR A 119 8.74 -5.10 6.56
N VAL A 120 7.55 -4.59 6.88
CA VAL A 120 7.11 -3.26 6.41
C VAL A 120 7.87 -2.14 7.12
N LYS A 121 8.12 -2.28 8.41
CA LYS A 121 8.90 -1.29 9.16
C LYS A 121 10.31 -1.11 8.60
N LEU A 122 10.92 -2.16 8.11
CA LEU A 122 12.22 -2.06 7.42
C LEU A 122 12.12 -1.21 6.15
N LEU A 123 11.12 -1.49 5.31
CA LEU A 123 10.91 -0.76 4.07
C LEU A 123 10.62 0.74 4.33
N LEU A 124 9.76 1.02 5.32
CA LEU A 124 9.44 2.40 5.73
C LEU A 124 10.67 3.14 6.24
N ARG A 125 11.53 2.49 7.03
CA ARG A 125 12.79 3.11 7.49
C ARG A 125 13.69 3.51 6.32
N THR A 126 13.81 2.64 5.33
CA THR A 126 14.60 2.93 4.13
C THR A 126 14.04 4.16 3.42
N VAL A 127 12.72 4.26 3.27
CA VAL A 127 12.05 5.40 2.64
C VAL A 127 12.21 6.68 3.48
N ASP A 128 11.94 6.62 4.79
CA ASP A 128 12.07 7.79 5.68
C ASP A 128 13.50 8.34 5.71
N GLN A 129 14.48 7.47 5.79
CA GLN A 129 15.89 7.87 5.80
C GLN A 129 16.28 8.54 4.47
N VAL A 130 15.78 8.03 3.36
CA VAL A 130 15.98 8.64 2.04
C VAL A 130 15.36 10.04 1.98
N LEU A 131 14.14 10.21 2.49
CA LEU A 131 13.45 11.49 2.51
C LEU A 131 14.13 12.52 3.41
N GLN A 132 14.62 12.09 4.58
CA GLN A 132 15.35 12.96 5.51
C GLN A 132 16.66 13.47 4.92
N HIS A 133 17.40 12.62 4.20
CA HIS A 133 18.64 13.00 3.53
C HIS A 133 18.40 13.89 2.30
N ALA A 134 17.23 13.81 1.68
CA ALA A 134 16.87 14.71 0.58
C ALA A 134 16.61 16.17 0.99
N GLY A 135 16.83 16.52 2.27
CA GLY A 135 16.58 17.87 2.77
C GLY A 135 15.09 18.26 2.79
N LYS A 136 14.21 17.29 2.56
CA LYS A 136 12.75 17.44 2.60
C LYS A 136 12.17 17.09 3.98
N GLY A 137 12.96 17.23 5.01
CA GLY A 137 12.56 16.98 6.42
C GLY A 137 11.46 17.87 6.98
N ASN A 138 10.88 18.75 6.16
CA ASN A 138 9.71 19.56 6.48
C ASN A 138 8.70 19.60 5.32
N GLY A 139 8.33 18.46 4.84
CA GLY A 139 7.22 18.39 3.90
C GLY A 139 7.65 18.02 2.48
N ILE A 140 7.26 16.86 2.08
CA ILE A 140 6.81 16.60 0.74
C ILE A 140 5.95 17.82 0.35
N GLN A 141 6.25 18.48 -0.75
CA GLN A 141 5.32 19.45 -1.32
C GLN A 141 4.07 18.66 -1.75
N GLY A 142 3.09 18.56 -0.86
CA GLY A 142 1.86 17.80 -1.01
C GLY A 142 1.75 16.70 0.04
N GLN A 143 0.58 16.57 0.64
CA GLN A 143 0.21 15.52 1.58
C GLN A 143 0.19 14.17 0.85
N ASP A 144 0.82 13.11 1.40
CA ASP A 144 0.73 11.75 0.82
C ASP A 144 -0.72 11.27 0.80
N ILE A 145 -1.12 10.62 -0.27
CA ILE A 145 -2.45 10.03 -0.39
C ILE A 145 -2.39 8.57 0.06
N LEU A 146 -3.08 8.27 1.16
CA LEU A 146 -3.20 6.93 1.71
C LEU A 146 -4.56 6.33 1.31
N ALA A 147 -4.56 5.44 0.34
CA ALA A 147 -5.76 4.76 -0.10
C ALA A 147 -6.06 3.53 0.77
N VAL A 148 -7.25 3.51 1.39
CA VAL A 148 -7.77 2.37 2.16
C VAL A 148 -8.72 1.59 1.29
N ASP A 149 -8.38 0.34 0.99
CA ASP A 149 -9.22 -0.50 0.13
C ASP A 149 -9.05 -1.99 0.43
N GLY A 150 -10.13 -2.75 0.18
CA GLY A 150 -10.22 -4.18 0.37
C GLY A 150 -9.81 -4.96 -0.88
N LYS A 151 -9.03 -6.04 -0.71
CA LYS A 151 -8.71 -6.99 -1.79
C LYS A 151 -9.16 -8.40 -1.41
N GLU A 152 -9.87 -9.06 -2.34
CA GLU A 152 -10.12 -10.50 -2.30
C GLU A 152 -9.19 -11.23 -3.27
N SER A 153 -8.40 -12.19 -2.77
CA SER A 153 -7.58 -13.09 -3.60
C SER A 153 -8.44 -14.26 -4.07
N ARG A 154 -8.99 -14.15 -5.28
CA ARG A 154 -10.03 -15.06 -5.81
C ARG A 154 -9.59 -16.52 -5.88
N GLY A 155 -8.35 -16.79 -6.24
CA GLY A 155 -7.79 -18.14 -6.32
C GLY A 155 -7.64 -18.84 -4.97
N SER A 156 -7.77 -18.09 -3.87
CA SER A 156 -7.70 -18.63 -2.51
C SER A 156 -9.04 -19.19 -2.00
N LYS A 157 -10.10 -19.16 -2.81
CA LYS A 157 -11.45 -19.63 -2.44
C LYS A 157 -11.46 -21.11 -2.06
N ARG A 158 -12.02 -21.43 -0.90
CA ARG A 158 -12.10 -22.77 -0.32
C ARG A 158 -13.39 -22.98 0.43
N LYS A 159 -13.84 -24.23 0.48
CA LYS A 159 -14.92 -24.64 1.38
C LYS A 159 -14.39 -24.69 2.81
N THR A 160 -15.08 -24.06 3.75
CA THR A 160 -14.88 -24.24 5.19
C THR A 160 -15.43 -25.60 5.63
N ALA A 161 -15.19 -25.97 6.88
CA ALA A 161 -15.78 -27.16 7.48
C ALA A 161 -17.33 -27.12 7.47
N GLU A 162 -17.89 -25.90 7.52
CA GLU A 162 -19.33 -25.64 7.47
C GLU A 162 -19.88 -25.62 6.04
N GLY A 163 -19.02 -25.81 5.01
CA GLY A 163 -19.40 -25.85 3.61
C GLY A 163 -19.48 -24.49 2.90
N GLU A 164 -19.17 -23.42 3.60
CA GLU A 164 -19.13 -22.06 3.03
C GLU A 164 -17.87 -21.82 2.19
N MET A 165 -17.96 -20.93 1.21
CA MET A 165 -16.82 -20.53 0.40
C MET A 165 -16.11 -19.32 1.04
N GLU A 166 -14.92 -19.53 1.58
CA GLU A 166 -14.07 -18.48 2.15
C GLU A 166 -12.92 -18.14 1.20
N ALA A 167 -12.68 -16.86 0.99
CA ALA A 167 -11.52 -16.34 0.26
C ALA A 167 -10.60 -15.56 1.21
N LEU A 168 -9.33 -15.45 0.84
CA LEU A 168 -8.39 -14.57 1.53
C LEU A 168 -8.74 -13.12 1.18
N ARG A 169 -9.15 -12.35 2.20
CA ARG A 169 -9.46 -10.92 2.08
C ARG A 169 -8.54 -10.11 2.95
N THR A 170 -8.08 -9.00 2.41
CA THR A 170 -7.21 -8.04 3.11
C THR A 170 -7.73 -6.63 2.92
N LEU A 171 -7.84 -5.88 4.02
CA LEU A 171 -7.88 -4.43 3.98
C LEU A 171 -6.45 -3.92 3.93
N ASN A 172 -6.17 -2.96 3.05
CA ASN A 172 -4.84 -2.40 2.85
C ASN A 172 -4.88 -0.89 3.05
N VAL A 173 -3.83 -0.33 3.63
CA VAL A 173 -3.53 1.11 3.60
C VAL A 173 -2.31 1.30 2.72
N TYR A 174 -2.50 1.96 1.60
CA TYR A 174 -1.52 2.06 0.52
C TYR A 174 -1.14 3.50 0.24
N SER A 175 0.13 3.82 0.39
CA SER A 175 0.69 5.10 -0.05
C SER A 175 0.76 5.11 -1.57
N THR A 176 0.04 6.04 -2.20
CA THR A 176 0.00 6.13 -3.66
C THR A 176 1.23 6.83 -4.22
N ASP A 177 1.81 7.74 -3.46
CA ASP A 177 2.99 8.50 -3.86
C ASP A 177 4.26 7.64 -3.82
N TYR A 178 4.38 6.78 -2.80
CA TYR A 178 5.55 5.89 -2.66
C TYR A 178 5.34 4.50 -3.27
N GLY A 179 4.10 4.11 -3.50
CA GLY A 179 3.79 2.78 -4.01
C GLY A 179 3.95 1.66 -2.97
N ILE A 180 3.80 1.97 -1.68
CA ILE A 180 4.06 1.07 -0.56
C ILE A 180 2.78 0.75 0.21
N CYS A 181 2.58 -0.52 0.55
CA CYS A 181 1.54 -0.93 1.48
C CYS A 181 2.02 -0.70 2.92
N LEU A 182 1.49 0.36 3.57
CA LEU A 182 1.89 0.77 4.92
C LEU A 182 1.26 -0.06 6.01
N GLY A 183 0.07 -0.61 5.74
CA GLY A 183 -0.69 -1.41 6.69
C GLY A 183 -1.59 -2.40 5.99
N GLN A 184 -1.83 -3.53 6.64
CA GLN A 184 -2.82 -4.49 6.17
C GLN A 184 -3.48 -5.21 7.33
N LYS A 185 -4.73 -5.63 7.13
CA LYS A 185 -5.44 -6.51 8.04
C LYS A 185 -6.20 -7.57 7.28
N PHE A 186 -6.04 -8.83 7.68
CA PHE A 186 -6.83 -9.92 7.11
C PHE A 186 -8.22 -9.94 7.77
N ILE A 187 -9.26 -10.00 6.94
CA ILE A 187 -10.66 -9.99 7.35
C ILE A 187 -11.35 -11.26 6.87
N LYS A 188 -12.34 -11.74 7.62
CA LYS A 188 -13.10 -12.93 7.24
C LYS A 188 -14.17 -12.61 6.20
N GLU A 189 -14.90 -11.54 6.42
CA GLU A 189 -16.03 -11.11 5.60
C GLU A 189 -15.85 -9.66 5.14
N LYS A 190 -16.49 -9.29 4.04
CA LYS A 190 -16.44 -7.92 3.53
C LYS A 190 -17.01 -6.91 4.53
N THR A 191 -18.04 -7.26 5.26
CA THR A 191 -18.65 -6.44 6.32
C THR A 191 -17.69 -6.08 7.46
N ASN A 192 -16.59 -6.82 7.60
CA ASN A 192 -15.57 -6.57 8.62
C ASN A 192 -14.53 -5.52 8.20
N GLU A 193 -14.67 -4.89 7.02
CA GLU A 193 -13.75 -3.83 6.56
C GLU A 193 -13.80 -2.60 7.45
N ILE A 194 -15.00 -2.19 7.89
CA ILE A 194 -15.19 -1.01 8.76
C ILE A 194 -14.43 -1.14 10.08
N PRO A 195 -14.68 -2.17 10.91
CA PRO A 195 -13.90 -2.33 12.14
C PRO A 195 -12.42 -2.57 11.88
N ALA A 196 -12.07 -3.25 10.78
CA ALA A 196 -10.69 -3.45 10.41
C ALA A 196 -9.96 -2.13 10.08
N ALA A 197 -10.61 -1.19 9.38
CA ALA A 197 -10.07 0.13 9.11
C ALA A 197 -9.86 0.91 10.41
N GLN A 198 -10.85 0.94 11.29
CA GLN A 198 -10.79 1.63 12.58
C GLN A 198 -9.72 1.07 13.53
N GLU A 199 -9.40 -0.21 13.42
CA GLU A 199 -8.32 -0.82 14.18
C GLU A 199 -6.93 -0.65 13.52
N LEU A 200 -6.87 -0.56 12.19
CA LEU A 200 -5.63 -0.49 11.43
C LEU A 200 -5.07 0.94 11.38
N LEU A 201 -5.93 1.94 11.11
CA LEU A 201 -5.52 3.34 10.95
C LEU A 201 -4.74 3.89 12.16
N PRO A 202 -5.13 3.63 13.43
CA PRO A 202 -4.36 4.09 14.60
C PRO A 202 -2.97 3.47 14.74
N LEU A 203 -2.62 2.45 13.97
CA LEU A 203 -1.30 1.79 13.99
C LEU A 203 -0.32 2.42 12.99
N ILE A 204 -0.80 3.33 12.13
CA ILE A 204 -0.04 3.97 11.06
C ILE A 204 0.17 5.44 11.43
N ASP A 205 1.31 6.00 11.09
CA ASP A 205 1.54 7.44 11.18
C ASP A 205 0.79 8.11 10.02
N LEU A 206 -0.30 8.83 10.35
CA LEU A 206 -1.15 9.52 9.39
C LEU A 206 -0.82 11.00 9.27
N LYS A 207 0.13 11.50 10.08
CA LYS A 207 0.45 12.93 10.13
C LYS A 207 0.91 13.46 8.77
N GLY A 208 0.22 14.48 8.29
CA GLY A 208 0.51 15.11 7.01
C GLY A 208 0.06 14.30 5.78
N SER A 209 -0.81 13.31 5.97
CA SER A 209 -1.39 12.50 4.89
C SER A 209 -2.87 12.81 4.68
N ILE A 210 -3.39 12.51 3.50
CA ILE A 210 -4.82 12.48 3.21
C ILE A 210 -5.25 11.02 3.02
N VAL A 211 -6.11 10.53 3.90
CA VAL A 211 -6.67 9.18 3.81
C VAL A 211 -7.91 9.20 2.92
N THR A 212 -7.91 8.32 1.92
CA THR A 212 -9.05 8.12 1.02
C THR A 212 -9.62 6.73 1.21
N ALA A 213 -10.94 6.59 1.19
CA ALA A 213 -11.60 5.31 1.29
C ALA A 213 -12.90 5.28 0.50
N ASP A 214 -13.34 4.06 0.18
CA ASP A 214 -14.63 3.84 -0.46
C ASP A 214 -15.81 4.16 0.49
N ALA A 215 -17.02 4.17 -0.06
CA ALA A 215 -18.22 4.57 0.69
C ALA A 215 -18.55 3.63 1.87
N MET A 216 -18.10 2.39 1.87
CA MET A 216 -18.28 1.49 3.02
C MET A 216 -17.53 2.00 4.24
N ASN A 217 -16.35 2.54 4.04
CA ASN A 217 -15.48 3.11 5.07
C ASN A 217 -15.80 4.58 5.40
N CYS A 218 -16.80 5.20 4.73
CA CYS A 218 -17.31 6.51 5.06
C CYS A 218 -18.15 6.46 6.35
N GLN A 219 -17.47 6.39 7.50
CA GLN A 219 -18.06 6.21 8.82
C GLN A 219 -17.48 7.22 9.82
N LYS A 220 -18.32 7.64 10.80
CA LYS A 220 -17.87 8.56 11.88
C LYS A 220 -16.63 8.06 12.59
N GLY A 221 -16.60 6.77 12.97
CA GLY A 221 -15.45 6.17 13.64
C GLY A 221 -14.18 6.13 12.77
N THR A 222 -14.33 5.99 11.45
CA THR A 222 -13.19 6.05 10.52
C THR A 222 -12.63 7.47 10.42
N ALA A 223 -13.52 8.49 10.27
CA ALA A 223 -13.11 9.88 10.27
C ALA A 223 -12.39 10.27 11.58
N SER A 224 -12.96 9.89 12.73
CA SER A 224 -12.32 10.13 14.04
C SER A 224 -10.96 9.45 14.18
N ALA A 225 -10.81 8.21 13.70
CA ALA A 225 -9.52 7.50 13.74
C ALA A 225 -8.45 8.20 12.89
N ILE A 226 -8.84 8.75 11.73
CA ILE A 226 -7.93 9.49 10.84
C ILE A 226 -7.48 10.80 11.49
N VAL A 227 -8.45 11.59 11.98
CA VAL A 227 -8.16 12.89 12.61
C VAL A 227 -7.33 12.72 13.88
N ALA A 228 -7.64 11.72 14.71
CA ALA A 228 -6.86 11.40 15.89
C ALA A 228 -5.40 10.99 15.58
N GLY A 229 -5.16 10.41 14.39
CA GLY A 229 -3.83 10.09 13.86
C GLY A 229 -3.10 11.30 13.24
N GLY A 230 -3.72 12.48 13.20
CA GLY A 230 -3.16 13.70 12.61
C GLY A 230 -3.27 13.76 11.08
N GLY A 231 -4.08 12.91 10.46
CA GLY A 231 -4.37 12.89 9.04
C GLY A 231 -5.59 13.72 8.65
N GLU A 232 -5.73 13.96 7.36
CA GLU A 232 -6.91 14.49 6.71
C GLU A 232 -7.67 13.36 6.00
N TYR A 233 -8.93 13.58 5.64
CA TYR A 233 -9.69 12.58 4.91
C TYR A 233 -10.43 13.15 3.70
N VAL A 234 -10.61 12.30 2.70
CA VAL A 234 -11.52 12.43 1.56
C VAL A 234 -12.23 11.08 1.40
N LEU A 235 -13.44 10.96 1.91
CA LEU A 235 -14.20 9.71 1.96
C LEU A 235 -15.37 9.77 0.97
N ALA A 236 -15.50 8.72 0.14
CA ALA A 236 -16.61 8.64 -0.82
C ALA A 236 -17.95 8.44 -0.10
N LEU A 237 -18.98 9.14 -0.55
CA LEU A 237 -20.33 9.02 -0.06
C LEU A 237 -21.21 8.35 -1.14
N LYS A 238 -22.02 7.37 -0.76
CA LYS A 238 -22.93 6.64 -1.66
C LYS A 238 -24.25 6.31 -0.94
N GLY A 239 -25.13 5.65 -1.64
CA GLY A 239 -26.46 5.24 -1.16
C GLY A 239 -26.49 4.27 0.05
N ASN A 240 -25.34 3.83 0.59
CA ASN A 240 -25.28 3.16 1.90
C ASN A 240 -25.60 4.09 3.08
N GLN A 241 -25.62 5.41 2.84
CA GLN A 241 -26.11 6.46 3.74
C GLN A 241 -27.11 7.32 2.97
N PRO A 242 -28.35 6.82 2.70
CA PRO A 242 -29.23 7.37 1.68
C PRO A 242 -29.63 8.82 1.97
N ILE A 243 -30.01 9.15 3.21
CA ILE A 243 -30.44 10.51 3.57
C ILE A 243 -29.29 11.50 3.37
N PHE A 244 -28.11 11.18 3.86
CA PHE A 244 -26.93 12.03 3.72
C PHE A 244 -26.50 12.19 2.25
N TYR A 245 -26.54 11.10 1.49
CA TYR A 245 -26.25 11.13 0.06
C TYR A 245 -27.21 12.04 -0.70
N GLU A 246 -28.52 11.92 -0.47
CA GLU A 246 -29.56 12.74 -1.11
C GLU A 246 -29.43 14.23 -0.75
N GLU A 247 -29.07 14.57 0.49
CA GLU A 247 -28.86 15.95 0.91
C GLU A 247 -27.66 16.57 0.17
N VAL A 248 -26.53 15.86 0.09
CA VAL A 248 -25.34 16.32 -0.64
C VAL A 248 -25.58 16.38 -2.15
N GLU A 249 -26.29 15.40 -2.71
CA GLU A 249 -26.68 15.39 -4.13
C GLU A 249 -27.54 16.61 -4.48
N LYS A 250 -28.56 16.91 -3.66
CA LYS A 250 -29.42 18.09 -3.84
C LYS A 250 -28.66 19.40 -3.73
N TYR A 251 -27.68 19.48 -2.82
CA TYR A 251 -26.84 20.68 -2.68
C TYR A 251 -26.04 20.97 -3.95
N PHE A 252 -25.47 19.96 -4.61
CA PHE A 252 -24.70 20.12 -5.85
C PHE A 252 -25.60 20.23 -7.10
N ASP A 253 -26.67 20.98 -7.01
CA ASP A 253 -27.54 21.27 -8.16
C ASP A 253 -26.84 22.10 -9.24
N GLU A 254 -27.54 22.37 -10.34
CA GLU A 254 -26.98 23.09 -11.48
C GLU A 254 -26.58 24.54 -11.14
N GLU A 255 -27.34 25.19 -10.29
CA GLU A 255 -27.12 26.59 -9.85
C GLU A 255 -25.88 26.67 -8.96
N THR A 256 -25.74 25.79 -7.97
CA THR A 256 -24.57 25.68 -7.10
C THR A 256 -23.33 25.41 -7.92
N ARG A 257 -23.37 24.45 -8.85
CA ARG A 257 -22.24 24.13 -9.73
C ARG A 257 -21.80 25.31 -10.60
N LYS A 258 -22.77 26.08 -11.15
CA LYS A 258 -22.47 27.32 -11.88
C LYS A 258 -21.79 28.35 -11.00
N GLY A 259 -22.27 28.52 -9.77
CA GLY A 259 -21.67 29.41 -8.79
C GLY A 259 -20.23 29.04 -8.44
N LEU A 260 -19.98 27.74 -8.20
CA LEU A 260 -18.65 27.23 -7.88
C LEU A 260 -17.65 27.36 -9.04
N LYS A 261 -18.10 27.28 -10.32
CA LYS A 261 -17.23 27.53 -11.50
C LYS A 261 -16.69 28.96 -11.56
N GLY A 262 -17.38 29.91 -10.92
CA GLY A 262 -16.94 31.31 -10.83
C GLY A 262 -16.02 31.61 -9.66
N LYS A 263 -15.80 30.67 -8.74
CA LYS A 263 -14.95 30.84 -7.55
C LYS A 263 -13.58 30.20 -7.75
N GLU A 264 -12.56 30.87 -7.26
CA GLU A 264 -11.20 30.34 -7.23
C GLU A 264 -11.14 29.12 -6.29
N ASN A 265 -10.33 28.11 -6.65
CA ASN A 265 -10.11 26.87 -5.91
C ASN A 265 -11.33 25.94 -5.71
N CYS A 266 -12.50 26.28 -6.23
CA CYS A 266 -13.73 25.48 -6.05
C CYS A 266 -14.04 24.53 -7.21
N TRP A 267 -13.46 24.77 -8.40
CA TRP A 267 -13.73 23.97 -9.59
C TRP A 267 -12.48 23.72 -10.43
N TYR A 268 -12.41 22.51 -10.98
CA TYR A 268 -11.37 22.12 -11.92
C TYR A 268 -11.91 21.10 -12.94
N LYS A 269 -11.41 21.18 -14.17
CA LYS A 269 -11.76 20.25 -15.25
C LYS A 269 -10.51 19.59 -15.80
N SER A 270 -10.54 18.26 -15.95
CA SER A 270 -9.53 17.47 -16.67
C SER A 270 -10.14 16.72 -17.84
N VAL A 271 -9.33 16.50 -18.89
CA VAL A 271 -9.71 15.72 -20.07
C VAL A 271 -8.61 14.69 -20.34
N GLU A 272 -8.98 13.42 -20.36
CA GLU A 272 -8.03 12.32 -20.50
C GLU A 272 -8.56 11.26 -21.48
N LYS A 273 -7.64 10.59 -22.17
CA LYS A 273 -7.98 9.39 -22.93
C LYS A 273 -8.12 8.20 -21.97
N GLU A 274 -9.26 7.56 -22.00
CA GLU A 274 -9.51 6.29 -21.29
C GLU A 274 -9.79 5.16 -22.29
N HIS A 275 -9.75 3.90 -21.78
CA HIS A 275 -10.13 2.75 -22.59
C HIS A 275 -11.55 2.91 -23.15
N GLY A 276 -11.63 3.07 -24.46
CA GLY A 276 -12.90 3.20 -25.18
C GLY A 276 -13.43 4.61 -25.35
N GLY A 277 -12.65 5.69 -25.04
CA GLY A 277 -13.14 7.04 -25.28
C GLY A 277 -12.31 8.16 -24.67
N VAL A 278 -12.94 9.33 -24.55
CA VAL A 278 -12.39 10.51 -23.87
C VAL A 278 -13.20 10.73 -22.59
N ALA A 279 -12.53 10.74 -21.46
CA ALA A 279 -13.14 11.03 -20.18
C ALA A 279 -12.92 12.50 -19.82
N VAL A 280 -14.00 13.21 -19.63
CA VAL A 280 -14.05 14.56 -19.06
C VAL A 280 -14.43 14.44 -17.61
N ARG A 281 -13.65 15.03 -16.71
CA ARG A 281 -13.99 15.10 -15.28
C ARG A 281 -14.04 16.53 -14.82
N GLU A 282 -15.12 16.86 -14.16
CA GLU A 282 -15.29 18.12 -13.44
C GLU A 282 -15.29 17.84 -11.94
N TYR A 283 -14.42 18.53 -11.23
CA TYR A 283 -14.26 18.44 -9.78
C TYR A 283 -14.83 19.72 -9.16
N PHE A 284 -15.61 19.57 -8.12
CA PHE A 284 -16.18 20.66 -7.33
C PHE A 284 -15.88 20.41 -5.86
N ILE A 285 -15.55 21.45 -5.13
CA ILE A 285 -15.39 21.42 -3.67
C ILE A 285 -15.94 22.70 -3.07
N THR A 286 -16.49 22.62 -1.87
CA THR A 286 -17.04 23.75 -1.16
C THR A 286 -16.91 23.64 0.34
N GLU A 287 -16.61 24.74 1.02
CA GLU A 287 -16.64 24.89 2.49
C GLU A 287 -18.02 25.31 3.01
N ASP A 288 -19.01 25.57 2.14
CA ASP A 288 -20.37 25.82 2.53
C ASP A 288 -21.04 24.53 3.03
N ILE A 289 -20.86 24.26 4.33
CA ILE A 289 -21.38 23.06 5.02
C ILE A 289 -22.43 23.39 6.09
N GLU A 290 -22.78 24.68 6.27
CA GLU A 290 -23.70 25.11 7.36
C GLU A 290 -25.10 24.56 7.19
N TRP A 291 -25.53 24.31 5.97
CA TRP A 291 -26.84 23.71 5.66
C TRP A 291 -26.97 22.27 6.18
N TYR A 292 -25.84 21.54 6.39
CA TYR A 292 -25.86 20.16 6.88
C TYR A 292 -25.97 20.14 8.41
N SER A 293 -27.14 19.76 8.91
CA SER A 293 -27.49 19.81 10.33
C SER A 293 -26.65 18.86 11.22
N GLU A 294 -26.14 17.75 10.65
CA GLU A 294 -25.37 16.75 11.38
C GLU A 294 -23.85 16.92 11.27
N ARG A 295 -23.36 18.07 10.76
CA ARG A 295 -21.92 18.31 10.53
C ARG A 295 -21.06 18.07 11.77
N GLU A 296 -21.54 18.41 12.96
CA GLU A 296 -20.81 18.24 14.22
C GLU A 296 -20.61 16.77 14.62
N LYS A 297 -21.40 15.85 14.02
CA LYS A 297 -21.24 14.41 14.27
C LYS A 297 -20.08 13.78 13.49
N LEU A 298 -19.51 14.50 12.52
CA LEU A 298 -18.36 14.09 11.72
C LEU A 298 -17.15 14.93 12.13
N GLU A 299 -16.19 14.29 12.77
CA GLU A 299 -15.03 14.98 13.28
C GLU A 299 -14.27 15.68 12.14
N LYS A 300 -14.05 17.00 12.29
CA LYS A 300 -13.35 17.84 11.32
C LYS A 300 -13.96 17.84 9.90
N LEU A 301 -15.27 17.64 9.75
CA LEU A 301 -15.91 17.88 8.45
C LEU A 301 -15.74 19.36 8.09
N ASN A 302 -15.09 19.62 6.97
CA ASN A 302 -14.75 20.97 6.53
C ASN A 302 -15.30 21.31 5.14
N THR A 303 -15.34 20.32 4.24
CA THR A 303 -15.82 20.54 2.87
C THR A 303 -16.62 19.35 2.35
N PHE A 304 -17.51 19.63 1.38
CA PHE A 304 -18.09 18.63 0.50
C PHE A 304 -17.46 18.69 -0.87
N GLY A 305 -17.27 17.53 -1.47
CA GLY A 305 -16.72 17.41 -2.83
C GLY A 305 -17.65 16.64 -3.75
N MET A 306 -17.63 16.99 -5.04
CA MET A 306 -18.34 16.28 -6.10
C MET A 306 -17.42 16.09 -7.31
N VAL A 307 -17.52 14.93 -7.95
CA VAL A 307 -16.89 14.65 -9.26
C VAL A 307 -17.96 14.23 -10.24
N LYS A 308 -18.08 14.98 -11.33
CA LYS A 308 -18.87 14.58 -12.51
C LYS A 308 -17.91 14.04 -13.57
N LYS A 309 -18.11 12.78 -13.96
CA LYS A 309 -17.37 12.13 -15.05
C LYS A 309 -18.30 11.96 -16.24
N THR A 310 -17.89 12.46 -17.42
CA THR A 310 -18.54 12.18 -18.70
C THR A 310 -17.55 11.39 -19.58
N LEU A 311 -17.92 10.19 -19.98
CA LEU A 311 -17.14 9.36 -20.90
C LEU A 311 -17.77 9.40 -22.28
N GLU A 312 -17.11 10.06 -23.22
CA GLU A 312 -17.50 10.10 -24.63
C GLU A 312 -16.83 8.97 -25.40
N ARG A 313 -17.62 8.13 -26.06
CA ARG A 313 -17.11 7.01 -26.84
C ARG A 313 -17.04 7.33 -28.33
N PRO A 314 -16.21 6.61 -29.12
CA PRO A 314 -16.09 6.83 -30.56
C PRO A 314 -17.39 6.61 -31.36
N ASP A 315 -18.33 5.85 -30.82
CA ASP A 315 -19.66 5.61 -31.41
C ASP A 315 -20.66 6.76 -31.18
N GLY A 316 -20.24 7.83 -30.51
CA GLY A 316 -21.06 8.99 -30.19
C GLY A 316 -21.89 8.81 -28.91
N SER A 317 -21.84 7.67 -28.24
CA SER A 317 -22.52 7.50 -26.95
C SER A 317 -21.76 8.18 -25.83
N SER A 318 -22.46 8.71 -24.84
CA SER A 318 -21.90 9.28 -23.64
C SER A 318 -22.46 8.60 -22.39
N MET A 319 -21.61 8.46 -21.37
CA MET A 319 -22.00 7.97 -20.06
C MET A 319 -21.60 9.00 -19.01
N GLU A 320 -22.54 9.37 -18.16
CA GLU A 320 -22.29 10.28 -17.05
C GLU A 320 -22.36 9.54 -15.72
N GLU A 321 -21.48 9.92 -14.79
CA GLU A 321 -21.40 9.41 -13.43
C GLU A 321 -21.08 10.56 -12.48
N GLU A 322 -21.82 10.68 -11.39
CA GLU A 322 -21.58 11.65 -10.33
C GLU A 322 -21.19 10.92 -9.04
N ARG A 323 -20.21 11.44 -8.33
CA ARG A 323 -19.71 10.90 -7.07
C ARG A 323 -19.52 12.03 -6.07
N TYR A 324 -19.95 11.79 -4.84
CA TYR A 324 -19.90 12.76 -3.75
C TYR A 324 -18.95 12.31 -2.66
N TYR A 325 -18.40 13.28 -1.94
CA TYR A 325 -17.36 13.07 -0.94
C TYR A 325 -17.56 13.97 0.25
N ILE A 326 -17.20 13.46 1.43
CA ILE A 326 -17.01 14.25 2.64
C ILE A 326 -15.52 14.41 2.90
N CYS A 327 -15.10 15.60 3.30
CA CYS A 327 -13.68 15.92 3.39
C CYS A 327 -13.38 16.75 4.65
N SER A 328 -12.20 16.51 5.22
CA SER A 328 -11.63 17.38 6.26
C SER A 328 -10.63 18.40 5.71
N ILE A 329 -10.25 18.28 4.44
CA ILE A 329 -9.33 19.21 3.77
C ILE A 329 -9.99 20.59 3.57
N ALA A 330 -9.15 21.62 3.39
CA ALA A 330 -9.63 22.96 3.01
C ALA A 330 -10.22 22.98 1.59
N GLU A 331 -10.90 24.06 1.24
CA GLU A 331 -11.44 24.30 -0.08
C GLU A 331 -10.30 24.53 -1.10
N ASP A 332 -9.74 23.44 -1.59
CA ASP A 332 -8.72 23.39 -2.63
C ASP A 332 -9.02 22.23 -3.59
N VAL A 333 -9.56 22.59 -4.76
CA VAL A 333 -9.99 21.63 -5.77
C VAL A 333 -8.82 20.81 -6.34
N LYS A 334 -7.59 21.31 -6.31
CA LYS A 334 -6.41 20.56 -6.78
C LYS A 334 -6.00 19.48 -5.79
N VAL A 335 -6.06 19.79 -4.50
CA VAL A 335 -5.85 18.80 -3.43
C VAL A 335 -6.95 17.75 -3.48
N PHE A 336 -8.21 18.15 -3.65
CA PHE A 336 -9.35 17.25 -3.79
C PHE A 336 -9.21 16.33 -5.01
N GLU A 337 -8.91 16.88 -6.20
CA GLU A 337 -8.67 16.11 -7.43
C GLU A 337 -7.58 15.08 -7.23
N ARG A 338 -6.44 15.49 -6.66
CA ARG A 338 -5.31 14.61 -6.39
C ARG A 338 -5.69 13.48 -5.41
N ALA A 339 -6.46 13.77 -4.37
CA ALA A 339 -6.93 12.77 -3.40
C ALA A 339 -7.87 11.75 -4.06
N VAL A 340 -8.87 12.21 -4.82
CA VAL A 340 -9.81 11.34 -5.53
C VAL A 340 -9.09 10.47 -6.57
N ARG A 341 -8.16 11.05 -7.33
CA ARG A 341 -7.36 10.30 -8.33
C ARG A 341 -6.40 9.33 -7.66
N GLY A 342 -5.80 9.76 -6.56
CA GLY A 342 -4.88 8.94 -5.76
C GLY A 342 -5.55 7.68 -5.21
N HIS A 343 -6.84 7.73 -4.85
CA HIS A 343 -7.55 6.54 -4.38
C HIS A 343 -7.50 5.37 -5.37
N TRP A 344 -7.62 5.64 -6.69
CA TRP A 344 -7.49 4.63 -7.74
C TRP A 344 -6.08 4.04 -7.85
N GLY A 345 -5.10 4.69 -7.20
CA GLY A 345 -3.73 4.20 -7.13
C GLY A 345 -3.62 2.84 -6.45
N VAL A 346 -4.49 2.52 -5.49
CA VAL A 346 -4.48 1.22 -4.81
C VAL A 346 -4.90 0.08 -5.75
N GLU A 347 -5.92 0.30 -6.58
CA GLU A 347 -6.38 -0.71 -7.55
C GLU A 347 -5.30 -1.01 -8.60
N ASN A 348 -4.78 0.02 -9.26
CA ASN A 348 -3.81 -0.14 -10.34
C ASN A 348 -2.38 -0.41 -9.82
N GLY A 349 -2.04 0.22 -8.72
CA GLY A 349 -0.71 0.16 -8.13
C GLY A 349 -0.47 -1.06 -7.25
N LEU A 350 -1.47 -1.52 -6.52
CA LEU A 350 -1.34 -2.66 -5.61
C LEU A 350 -2.10 -3.88 -6.12
N HIS A 351 -3.42 -3.80 -6.24
CA HIS A 351 -4.27 -4.96 -6.48
C HIS A 351 -4.01 -5.61 -7.84
N TRP A 352 -4.06 -4.81 -8.91
CA TRP A 352 -3.77 -5.31 -10.26
C TRP A 352 -2.34 -5.84 -10.39
N GLN A 353 -1.35 -5.19 -9.77
CA GLN A 353 0.04 -5.65 -9.81
C GLN A 353 0.21 -6.99 -9.08
N LEU A 354 -0.44 -7.17 -7.94
CA LEU A 354 -0.43 -8.45 -7.22
C LEU A 354 -1.00 -9.56 -8.09
N ASP A 355 -2.13 -9.32 -8.78
CA ASP A 355 -2.79 -10.35 -9.60
C ASP A 355 -2.06 -10.61 -10.91
N PHE A 356 -1.69 -9.55 -11.63
CA PHE A 356 -1.08 -9.67 -12.95
C PHE A 356 0.41 -10.01 -12.88
N THR A 357 1.17 -9.28 -12.05
CA THR A 357 2.63 -9.40 -11.98
C THR A 357 3.06 -10.52 -11.02
N PHE A 358 2.38 -10.66 -9.87
CA PHE A 358 2.74 -11.63 -8.82
C PHE A 358 1.81 -12.83 -8.76
N LYS A 359 0.83 -12.94 -9.66
CA LYS A 359 -0.13 -14.05 -9.76
C LYS A 359 -0.80 -14.40 -8.43
N ASP A 360 -1.15 -13.37 -7.64
CA ASP A 360 -1.72 -13.57 -6.31
C ASP A 360 -3.07 -14.29 -6.36
N ASP A 361 -3.88 -14.00 -7.37
CA ASP A 361 -5.14 -14.71 -7.63
C ASP A 361 -4.97 -16.19 -8.02
N LYS A 362 -3.74 -16.64 -8.29
CA LYS A 362 -3.42 -18.06 -8.57
C LYS A 362 -2.81 -18.76 -7.36
N ASN A 363 -2.75 -18.09 -6.20
CA ASN A 363 -2.21 -18.69 -4.98
C ASN A 363 -3.11 -19.82 -4.47
N THR A 364 -2.66 -21.05 -4.66
CA THR A 364 -3.34 -22.29 -4.25
C THR A 364 -2.86 -22.82 -2.90
N SER A 365 -2.06 -22.07 -2.15
CA SER A 365 -1.53 -22.52 -0.86
C SER A 365 -2.64 -22.96 0.10
N MET A 366 -2.59 -24.20 0.57
CA MET A 366 -3.64 -24.80 1.39
C MET A 366 -3.68 -24.24 2.82
N ALA A 367 -2.55 -23.82 3.35
CA ALA A 367 -2.45 -23.24 4.69
C ALA A 367 -2.81 -21.76 4.67
N LYS A 368 -3.89 -21.37 5.35
CA LYS A 368 -4.35 -19.96 5.41
C LYS A 368 -3.23 -18.99 5.79
N THR A 369 -2.47 -19.30 6.85
CA THR A 369 -1.36 -18.44 7.31
C THR A 369 -0.22 -18.40 6.29
N GLY A 370 0.15 -19.55 5.68
CA GLY A 370 1.17 -19.57 4.63
C GLY A 370 0.78 -18.73 3.42
N ALA A 371 -0.49 -18.80 2.99
CA ALA A 371 -0.99 -17.96 1.91
C ALA A 371 -0.90 -16.47 2.24
N LYS A 372 -1.24 -16.09 3.49
CA LYS A 372 -1.13 -14.71 3.99
C LYS A 372 0.32 -14.22 3.99
N ASN A 373 1.24 -15.02 4.52
CA ASN A 373 2.65 -14.66 4.61
C ASN A 373 3.31 -14.57 3.23
N LEU A 374 2.94 -15.45 2.28
CA LEU A 374 3.39 -15.33 0.89
C LEU A 374 2.85 -14.06 0.22
N GLN A 375 1.60 -13.66 0.49
CA GLN A 375 1.04 -12.40 -0.01
C GLN A 375 1.80 -11.19 0.56
N ILE A 376 2.20 -11.22 1.83
CA ILE A 376 3.06 -10.17 2.43
C ILE A 376 4.39 -10.07 1.67
N MET A 377 5.04 -11.22 1.41
CA MET A 377 6.29 -11.22 0.63
C MET A 377 6.12 -10.65 -0.76
N LYS A 378 5.03 -10.97 -1.45
CA LYS A 378 4.70 -10.39 -2.75
C LYS A 378 4.52 -8.87 -2.69
N LYS A 379 3.86 -8.35 -1.64
CA LYS A 379 3.70 -6.90 -1.42
C LYS A 379 5.02 -6.19 -1.16
N ILE A 380 5.91 -6.80 -0.38
CA ILE A 380 7.24 -6.25 -0.11
C ILE A 380 8.07 -6.22 -1.40
N ALA A 381 8.11 -7.33 -2.13
CA ALA A 381 8.80 -7.41 -3.42
C ALA A 381 8.23 -6.40 -4.43
N LEU A 382 6.90 -6.23 -4.47
CA LEU A 382 6.25 -5.21 -5.30
C LEU A 382 6.70 -3.80 -4.91
N SER A 383 6.76 -3.49 -3.62
CA SER A 383 7.20 -2.17 -3.13
C SER A 383 8.65 -1.90 -3.51
N VAL A 384 9.55 -2.86 -3.32
CA VAL A 384 10.95 -2.78 -3.76
C VAL A 384 11.04 -2.50 -5.26
N LEU A 385 10.32 -3.27 -6.08
CA LEU A 385 10.34 -3.09 -7.54
C LEU A 385 9.77 -1.74 -7.99
N LYS A 386 8.82 -1.19 -7.24
CA LYS A 386 8.26 0.14 -7.54
C LYS A 386 9.26 1.25 -7.27
N LEU A 387 10.02 1.15 -6.18
CA LEU A 387 11.06 2.13 -5.87
C LEU A 387 12.13 2.20 -6.97
N VAL A 388 12.45 1.07 -7.60
CA VAL A 388 13.48 1.03 -8.67
C VAL A 388 12.91 1.18 -10.09
N LYS A 389 11.59 1.17 -10.27
CA LYS A 389 10.93 1.10 -11.58
C LYS A 389 11.37 2.19 -12.54
N GLU A 390 11.50 3.42 -12.06
CA GLU A 390 11.86 4.57 -12.90
C GLU A 390 13.28 4.47 -13.40
N SER A 391 14.21 4.04 -12.56
CA SER A 391 15.60 3.79 -12.95
C SER A 391 15.74 2.67 -13.99
N TYR A 392 14.79 1.72 -14.01
CA TYR A 392 14.74 0.66 -15.01
C TYR A 392 14.10 1.09 -16.34
N GLY A 393 13.23 2.10 -16.33
CA GLY A 393 12.50 2.57 -17.51
C GLY A 393 11.60 1.50 -18.16
N MET A 394 11.17 0.48 -17.40
CA MET A 394 10.35 -0.61 -17.93
C MET A 394 9.26 -1.06 -16.95
N SER A 395 8.31 -1.87 -17.42
CA SER A 395 7.21 -2.38 -16.59
C SER A 395 7.71 -3.36 -15.52
N LEU A 396 7.02 -3.43 -14.36
CA LEU A 396 7.36 -4.33 -13.25
C LEU A 396 7.45 -5.80 -13.69
N LYS A 397 6.58 -6.24 -14.61
CA LYS A 397 6.63 -7.59 -15.19
C LYS A 397 7.95 -7.83 -15.94
N ARG A 398 8.42 -6.84 -16.71
CA ARG A 398 9.68 -6.94 -17.45
C ARG A 398 10.89 -6.91 -16.51
N ILE A 399 10.83 -6.11 -15.44
CA ILE A 399 11.89 -6.11 -14.41
C ILE A 399 12.00 -7.49 -13.76
N ARG A 400 10.89 -8.10 -13.32
CA ARG A 400 10.90 -9.45 -12.76
C ARG A 400 11.43 -10.50 -13.74
N TYR A 401 11.09 -10.36 -15.02
CA TYR A 401 11.62 -11.23 -16.04
C TYR A 401 13.13 -11.07 -16.22
N ALA A 402 13.64 -9.84 -16.26
CA ALA A 402 15.08 -9.56 -16.30
C ALA A 402 15.82 -10.18 -15.09
N ILE A 403 15.26 -10.01 -13.87
CA ILE A 403 15.80 -10.64 -12.66
C ILE A 403 15.86 -12.18 -12.79
N SER A 404 14.84 -12.79 -13.41
CA SER A 404 14.84 -14.25 -13.59
C SER A 404 15.88 -14.75 -14.58
N LEU A 405 16.30 -13.93 -15.53
CA LEU A 405 17.33 -14.26 -16.52
C LEU A 405 18.75 -14.09 -15.98
N ASP A 406 19.01 -12.97 -15.32
CA ASP A 406 20.31 -12.62 -14.76
C ASP A 406 20.16 -12.12 -13.31
N TYR A 407 19.89 -13.07 -12.44
CA TYR A 407 19.52 -12.79 -11.06
C TYR A 407 20.60 -11.99 -10.30
N GLU A 408 21.84 -12.43 -10.39
CA GLU A 408 22.93 -11.89 -9.57
C GLU A 408 23.19 -10.42 -9.89
N ASN A 409 23.35 -10.10 -11.17
CA ASN A 409 23.57 -8.73 -11.62
C ASN A 409 22.36 -7.84 -11.40
N GLU A 410 21.15 -8.34 -11.65
CA GLU A 410 19.93 -7.55 -11.49
C GLU A 410 19.59 -7.28 -10.02
N VAL A 411 19.86 -8.23 -9.11
CA VAL A 411 19.68 -7.99 -7.66
C VAL A 411 20.70 -6.98 -7.15
N GLU A 412 21.97 -7.10 -7.53
CA GLU A 412 23.00 -6.12 -7.18
C GLU A 412 22.63 -4.71 -7.70
N LYS A 413 22.11 -4.62 -8.92
CA LYS A 413 21.60 -3.37 -9.49
C LYS A 413 20.42 -2.80 -8.70
N ILE A 414 19.44 -3.62 -8.31
CA ILE A 414 18.30 -3.18 -7.48
C ILE A 414 18.82 -2.57 -6.18
N PHE A 415 19.69 -3.25 -5.47
CA PHE A 415 20.22 -2.76 -4.19
C PHE A 415 21.14 -1.55 -4.36
N SER A 416 21.83 -1.42 -5.49
CA SER A 416 22.57 -0.21 -5.84
C SER A 416 21.66 1.01 -6.04
N ILE A 417 20.51 0.81 -6.72
CA ILE A 417 19.52 1.86 -6.94
C ILE A 417 18.85 2.24 -5.61
N LEU A 418 18.63 1.27 -4.72
CA LEU A 418 18.01 1.51 -3.40
C LEU A 418 18.96 2.20 -2.41
N ASN A 419 20.22 2.40 -2.73
CA ASN A 419 21.08 3.21 -1.87
C ASN A 419 20.56 4.68 -1.84
N ALA A 420 20.91 5.38 -0.77
CA ALA A 420 20.31 6.67 -0.41
C ALA A 420 20.32 7.73 -1.52
N GLU A 421 21.35 7.76 -2.33
CA GLU A 421 21.58 8.82 -3.30
C GLU A 421 20.68 8.68 -4.55
N SER A 422 20.55 7.47 -5.07
CA SER A 422 19.74 7.20 -6.28
C SER A 422 18.23 7.30 -6.00
N VAL A 423 17.77 6.89 -4.82
CA VAL A 423 16.35 7.03 -4.43
C VAL A 423 16.00 8.51 -4.20
N ARG A 424 16.95 9.30 -3.67
CA ARG A 424 16.83 10.75 -3.55
C ARG A 424 16.58 11.42 -4.90
N GLU A 425 17.40 11.13 -5.92
CA GLU A 425 17.26 11.69 -7.26
C GLU A 425 15.92 11.32 -7.90
N ALA A 426 15.47 10.07 -7.74
CA ALA A 426 14.19 9.61 -8.26
C ALA A 426 12.99 10.30 -7.60
N LEU A 427 13.05 10.61 -6.31
CA LEU A 427 12.00 11.33 -5.59
C LEU A 427 12.01 12.83 -5.90
N GLU A 428 13.18 13.42 -6.13
CA GLU A 428 13.32 14.82 -6.56
C GLU A 428 12.78 15.04 -7.99
N SER A 429 12.94 14.06 -8.89
CA SER A 429 12.41 14.12 -10.24
C SER A 429 10.88 14.10 -10.30
N LYS A 430 10.21 13.35 -9.39
CA LYS A 430 8.75 13.34 -9.26
C LYS A 430 8.16 14.68 -8.80
N GLY A 431 8.91 15.46 -8.01
CA GLY A 431 8.51 16.82 -7.60
C GLY A 431 8.66 17.87 -8.70
N LYS A 432 9.24 17.51 -9.85
CA LYS A 432 9.49 18.41 -10.98
C LYS A 432 8.68 18.07 -12.23
N SER A 433 7.59 17.32 -12.11
CA SER A 433 6.68 17.11 -13.26
C SER A 433 6.19 18.48 -13.74
N PRO A 434 6.42 18.89 -15.00
CA PRO A 434 6.01 20.20 -15.47
C PRO A 434 4.49 20.28 -15.48
N VAL A 435 3.97 21.28 -14.82
CA VAL A 435 2.65 21.83 -15.14
C VAL A 435 2.75 22.33 -16.58
N GLN A 436 2.29 21.55 -17.53
CA GLN A 436 1.92 21.98 -18.88
C GLN A 436 0.50 21.54 -19.17
#